data_feb42ce93c055fc1e1106a691b1f8de8
#
_entry.id   feb42ce93c055fc1e1106a691b1f8de8
#
_cell.length_a   1.000
_cell.length_b   1.000
_cell.length_c   1.000
_cell.angle_alpha   90.00
_cell.angle_beta   90.00
_cell.angle_gamma   90.00
#
_symmetry.space_group_name_H-M   'P 1'
#
loop_
_entity.id
_entity.type
_entity.pdbx_description
1 polymer ?
#
loop_
_entity_poly.entity_id
_entity_poly.type
_entity_poly.pdbx_seq_one_letter_code
_entity_poly.pdbx_strand_id
1 'polypeptide(L)'
;MLYRSVIMAADEKQEVFRQSRFLLKAADRPLIDWALDAAKTAGAENCTVVTGARGDAIKAHLGDAADYAAANDAFSIASVLDGIPKGQTGSVLVLFGDRPTLTGETLRAALTVHEKKQCVATVICAAKTGGFTETEMEVASCAAAYLFDIGALRRICRDAAQSAKAECPFAAAVQHLLQNGEAAEIYPADQEEGIAVTDRILFAKADAILNRRTVHELMRRGAIVLNPDSVRAAYGATVGMDTVIYPGTILEGETEIGEACVIGPNTRLKNAKVGDRTEIQSSVVLDSKIGADTSVGPFAYIRPGSVIGSGNKVGDFVEVKNATIGNGTKIAHLTYVGDADVGERVNFGCGTVVVNYDGIKKHRTVIEDDCFIGCNSNLVSPVTVRKGAYTAAGSTITDEVPEDALAIARARQVNKDGWVKKNRRKDS
;
A
#
# COMPACT_ATOMS: atom_id res chain seq x y z
N MET A 1 -15.34 -31.05 0.07
CA MET A 1 -14.21 -31.88 0.58
C MET A 1 -13.23 -30.95 1.29
N LEU A 2 -12.84 -31.27 2.53
CA LEU A 2 -11.81 -30.51 3.25
C LEU A 2 -10.49 -30.65 2.50
N TYR A 3 -9.93 -29.59 1.96
CA TYR A 3 -8.59 -29.66 1.43
C TYR A 3 -7.69 -28.64 2.16
N ARG A 4 -6.43 -28.93 2.21
CA ARG A 4 -5.42 -28.12 2.85
C ARG A 4 -4.53 -27.48 1.81
N SER A 5 -4.06 -26.27 2.04
CA SER A 5 -2.99 -25.69 1.24
C SER A 5 -1.65 -25.74 1.97
N VAL A 6 -0.60 -25.97 1.20
CA VAL A 6 0.79 -25.84 1.65
C VAL A 6 1.46 -24.80 0.78
N ILE A 7 1.96 -23.74 1.40
CA ILE A 7 2.62 -22.61 0.73
C ILE A 7 4.12 -22.76 0.95
N MET A 8 4.86 -22.97 -0.12
CA MET A 8 6.32 -23.06 -0.10
C MET A 8 6.91 -21.66 -0.05
N ALA A 9 7.56 -21.31 1.06
CA ALA A 9 8.19 -20.03 1.33
C ALA A 9 9.60 -20.21 1.91
N ALA A 10 10.38 -21.11 1.29
CA ALA A 10 11.76 -21.34 1.66
C ALA A 10 12.70 -20.60 0.69
N ASP A 11 13.51 -19.72 1.21
CA ASP A 11 14.53 -18.97 0.45
C ASP A 11 15.73 -19.87 0.13
N GLU A 12 16.26 -19.79 -1.09
CA GLU A 12 17.49 -20.48 -1.48
C GLU A 12 18.72 -19.80 -0.85
N LYS A 13 19.82 -20.54 -0.71
CA LYS A 13 21.06 -20.04 -0.08
C LYS A 13 21.73 -18.87 -0.82
N GLN A 14 21.47 -18.72 -2.12
CA GLN A 14 22.00 -17.59 -2.93
C GLN A 14 20.83 -16.69 -3.34
N GLU A 15 20.59 -15.64 -2.55
CA GLU A 15 19.50 -14.73 -2.84
C GLU A 15 19.95 -13.42 -3.46
N VAL A 16 19.18 -13.02 -4.49
CA VAL A 16 19.24 -11.72 -5.15
C VAL A 16 18.75 -10.59 -4.23
N PHE A 17 17.97 -10.93 -3.20
CA PHE A 17 17.37 -9.97 -2.28
C PHE A 17 18.02 -10.00 -0.89
N ARG A 18 18.26 -8.82 -0.32
CA ARG A 18 18.85 -8.67 1.03
C ARG A 18 17.93 -9.20 2.15
N GLN A 19 16.63 -9.06 1.98
CA GLN A 19 15.59 -9.60 2.86
C GLN A 19 14.86 -10.75 2.17
N SER A 20 14.06 -11.52 2.90
CA SER A 20 13.22 -12.57 2.30
C SER A 20 12.35 -11.99 1.19
N ARG A 21 12.42 -12.58 -0.03
CA ARG A 21 11.64 -12.13 -1.18
C ARG A 21 10.14 -12.25 -0.93
N PHE A 22 9.70 -13.18 -0.10
CA PHE A 22 8.29 -13.38 0.24
C PHE A 22 7.67 -12.20 1.00
N LEU A 23 8.51 -11.34 1.61
CA LEU A 23 8.08 -10.13 2.31
C LEU A 23 8.25 -8.85 1.47
N LEU A 24 8.69 -8.95 0.22
CA LEU A 24 8.63 -7.81 -0.72
C LEU A 24 7.18 -7.42 -0.96
N LYS A 25 6.92 -6.12 -1.01
CA LYS A 25 5.57 -5.59 -1.14
C LYS A 25 5.25 -5.21 -2.58
N ALA A 26 4.37 -5.95 -3.23
CA ALA A 26 3.75 -5.61 -4.50
C ALA A 26 2.35 -5.05 -4.25
N ALA A 27 2.01 -3.93 -4.88
CA ALA A 27 0.81 -3.13 -4.55
C ALA A 27 0.67 -2.89 -3.03
N ASP A 28 1.79 -2.58 -2.39
CA ASP A 28 1.98 -2.32 -0.94
C ASP A 28 1.66 -3.51 -0.01
N ARG A 29 1.54 -4.72 -0.55
CA ARG A 29 1.24 -5.95 0.19
C ARG A 29 2.33 -7.01 -0.02
N PRO A 30 2.82 -7.70 1.03
CA PRO A 30 3.80 -8.78 0.92
C PRO A 30 3.38 -9.88 -0.04
N LEU A 31 4.35 -10.44 -0.78
CA LEU A 31 4.07 -11.51 -1.77
C LEU A 31 3.39 -12.72 -1.14
N ILE A 32 3.80 -13.10 0.07
CA ILE A 32 3.23 -14.25 0.78
C ILE A 32 1.74 -14.07 1.10
N ASP A 33 1.30 -12.83 1.37
CA ASP A 33 -0.10 -12.54 1.69
C ASP A 33 -1.01 -12.73 0.47
N TRP A 34 -0.50 -12.46 -0.74
CA TRP A 34 -1.22 -12.75 -1.98
C TRP A 34 -1.44 -14.25 -2.18
N ALA A 35 -0.41 -15.08 -1.91
CA ALA A 35 -0.51 -16.52 -2.01
C ALA A 35 -1.48 -17.09 -0.95
N LEU A 36 -1.45 -16.55 0.27
CA LEU A 36 -2.34 -16.96 1.35
C LEU A 36 -3.81 -16.62 1.04
N ASP A 37 -4.06 -15.43 0.50
CA ASP A 37 -5.40 -15.02 0.07
C ASP A 37 -5.92 -15.87 -1.09
N ALA A 38 -5.07 -16.17 -2.07
CA ALA A 38 -5.43 -17.03 -3.17
C ALA A 38 -5.84 -18.42 -2.67
N ALA A 39 -5.11 -18.98 -1.71
CA ALA A 39 -5.45 -20.25 -1.07
C ALA A 39 -6.80 -20.19 -0.34
N LYS A 40 -7.03 -19.16 0.47
CA LYS A 40 -8.29 -18.95 1.22
C LYS A 40 -9.47 -18.75 0.26
N THR A 41 -9.29 -17.93 -0.78
CA THR A 41 -10.31 -17.70 -1.82
C THR A 41 -10.64 -18.98 -2.58
N ALA A 42 -9.68 -19.85 -2.81
CA ALA A 42 -9.91 -21.17 -3.40
C ALA A 42 -10.68 -22.13 -2.46
N GLY A 43 -10.82 -21.80 -1.18
CA GLY A 43 -11.57 -22.55 -0.18
C GLY A 43 -10.69 -23.36 0.79
N ALA A 44 -9.38 -23.09 0.87
CA ALA A 44 -8.53 -23.73 1.85
C ALA A 44 -8.89 -23.27 3.28
N GLU A 45 -9.36 -24.19 4.11
CA GLU A 45 -9.69 -23.92 5.50
C GLU A 45 -8.43 -23.77 6.36
N ASN A 46 -7.37 -24.53 6.02
CA ASN A 46 -6.11 -24.53 6.72
C ASN A 46 -4.95 -24.32 5.75
N CYS A 47 -4.09 -23.37 6.06
CA CYS A 47 -2.90 -23.06 5.28
C CYS A 47 -1.65 -23.35 6.13
N THR A 48 -0.74 -24.15 5.62
CA THR A 48 0.58 -24.36 6.24
C THR A 48 1.65 -23.70 5.40
N VAL A 49 2.46 -22.85 6.00
CA VAL A 49 3.59 -22.20 5.34
C VAL A 49 4.87 -22.98 5.67
N VAL A 50 5.50 -23.52 4.66
CA VAL A 50 6.78 -24.23 4.78
C VAL A 50 7.90 -23.22 4.63
N THR A 51 8.67 -23.02 5.70
CA THR A 51 9.71 -21.97 5.77
C THR A 51 11.11 -22.57 5.83
N GLY A 52 12.08 -21.88 5.20
CA GLY A 52 13.50 -22.19 5.29
C GLY A 52 14.22 -21.38 6.40
N ALA A 53 15.53 -21.19 6.23
CA ALA A 53 16.41 -20.55 7.22
C ALA A 53 16.01 -19.10 7.62
N ARG A 54 15.26 -18.38 6.77
CA ARG A 54 14.76 -17.02 7.03
C ARG A 54 13.28 -17.00 7.45
N GLY A 55 12.74 -18.13 7.88
CA GLY A 55 11.32 -18.30 8.20
C GLY A 55 10.82 -17.48 9.37
N ASP A 56 11.70 -17.05 10.30
CA ASP A 56 11.27 -16.30 11.49
C ASP A 56 10.62 -14.95 11.14
N ALA A 57 11.12 -14.25 10.11
CA ALA A 57 10.52 -13.00 9.64
C ALA A 57 9.13 -13.23 9.02
N ILE A 58 8.93 -14.34 8.29
CA ILE A 58 7.64 -14.73 7.72
C ILE A 58 6.65 -15.09 8.83
N LYS A 59 7.10 -15.87 9.82
CA LYS A 59 6.28 -16.22 11.01
C LYS A 59 5.88 -14.99 11.81
N ALA A 60 6.81 -14.07 12.03
CA ALA A 60 6.54 -12.81 12.73
C ALA A 60 5.52 -11.94 11.99
N HIS A 61 5.54 -11.97 10.64
CA HIS A 61 4.59 -11.22 9.81
C HIS A 61 3.20 -11.85 9.80
N LEU A 62 3.10 -13.16 9.55
CA LEU A 62 1.81 -13.85 9.40
C LEU A 62 1.15 -14.20 10.75
N GLY A 63 1.91 -14.34 11.85
CA GLY A 63 1.38 -14.73 13.16
C GLY A 63 0.53 -15.99 13.10
N ASP A 64 -0.70 -15.90 13.59
CA ASP A 64 -1.66 -17.02 13.63
C ASP A 64 -2.47 -17.20 12.32
N ALA A 65 -2.13 -16.46 11.25
CA ALA A 65 -2.85 -16.54 9.99
C ALA A 65 -2.59 -17.85 9.21
N ALA A 66 -1.54 -18.61 9.61
CA ALA A 66 -1.17 -19.90 9.02
C ALA A 66 -0.48 -20.80 10.04
N ASP A 67 -0.50 -22.11 9.79
CA ASP A 67 0.37 -23.08 10.45
C ASP A 67 1.78 -23.03 9.83
N TYR A 68 2.81 -23.56 10.53
CA TYR A 68 4.18 -23.53 10.04
C TYR A 68 4.84 -24.90 10.07
N ALA A 69 5.61 -25.19 9.02
CA ALA A 69 6.53 -26.32 8.97
C ALA A 69 7.92 -25.86 8.53
N ALA A 70 8.96 -26.53 8.97
CA ALA A 70 10.33 -26.23 8.55
C ALA A 70 10.71 -27.11 7.36
N ALA A 71 11.34 -26.54 6.33
CA ALA A 71 11.94 -27.27 5.23
C ALA A 71 13.42 -27.55 5.55
N ASN A 72 13.82 -28.81 5.39
CA ASN A 72 15.24 -29.18 5.37
C ASN A 72 15.89 -28.84 4.02
N ASP A 73 15.11 -28.97 2.92
CA ASP A 73 15.45 -28.54 1.56
C ASP A 73 14.35 -27.62 1.02
N ALA A 74 14.74 -26.57 0.29
CA ALA A 74 13.82 -25.48 -0.10
C ALA A 74 12.58 -25.93 -0.88
N PHE A 75 12.69 -26.97 -1.72
CA PHE A 75 11.61 -27.47 -2.56
C PHE A 75 11.62 -29.01 -2.58
N SER A 76 10.91 -29.65 -1.66
CA SER A 76 10.79 -31.10 -1.67
C SER A 76 9.36 -31.55 -1.40
N ILE A 77 9.00 -32.73 -1.91
CA ILE A 77 7.72 -33.38 -1.60
C ILE A 77 7.63 -33.72 -0.11
N ALA A 78 8.76 -34.09 0.51
CA ALA A 78 8.82 -34.34 1.95
C ALA A 78 8.42 -33.11 2.75
N SER A 79 8.91 -31.91 2.39
CA SER A 79 8.53 -30.66 3.05
C SER A 79 7.04 -30.33 2.92
N VAL A 80 6.41 -30.69 1.80
CA VAL A 80 4.95 -30.58 1.66
C VAL A 80 4.25 -31.53 2.64
N LEU A 81 4.72 -32.78 2.72
CA LEU A 81 4.14 -33.78 3.63
C LEU A 81 4.33 -33.45 5.11
N ASP A 82 5.43 -32.78 5.46
CA ASP A 82 5.67 -32.25 6.82
C ASP A 82 4.66 -31.17 7.20
N GLY A 83 4.14 -30.42 6.20
CA GLY A 83 3.05 -29.45 6.37
C GLY A 83 1.64 -30.07 6.46
N ILE A 84 1.50 -31.40 6.33
CA ILE A 84 0.22 -32.08 6.34
C ILE A 84 0.11 -32.97 7.58
N PRO A 85 -0.94 -32.83 8.41
CA PRO A 85 -1.13 -33.70 9.59
C PRO A 85 -1.12 -35.20 9.24
N LYS A 86 -0.55 -36.03 10.13
CA LYS A 86 -0.56 -37.49 9.99
C LYS A 86 -2.00 -37.99 9.92
N GLY A 87 -2.27 -38.91 8.98
CA GLY A 87 -3.61 -39.45 8.77
C GLY A 87 -4.53 -38.62 7.87
N GLN A 88 -4.18 -37.42 7.50
CA GLN A 88 -4.94 -36.60 6.54
C GLN A 88 -5.03 -37.31 5.19
N THR A 89 -6.22 -37.32 4.57
CA THR A 89 -6.51 -37.80 3.22
C THR A 89 -7.15 -36.71 2.38
N GLY A 90 -7.34 -36.96 1.09
CA GLY A 90 -7.91 -36.01 0.14
C GLY A 90 -6.83 -35.26 -0.65
N SER A 91 -7.17 -34.11 -1.18
CA SER A 91 -6.27 -33.32 -2.04
C SER A 91 -5.54 -32.23 -1.25
N VAL A 92 -4.30 -31.95 -1.63
CA VAL A 92 -3.51 -30.81 -1.14
C VAL A 92 -3.21 -29.86 -2.28
N LEU A 93 -3.38 -28.56 -2.03
CA LEU A 93 -2.99 -27.49 -2.91
C LEU A 93 -1.57 -27.03 -2.52
N VAL A 94 -0.62 -27.15 -3.43
CA VAL A 94 0.76 -26.70 -3.24
C VAL A 94 0.96 -25.39 -3.99
N LEU A 95 1.24 -24.34 -3.26
CA LEU A 95 1.51 -22.98 -3.76
C LEU A 95 2.94 -22.57 -3.48
N PHE A 96 3.38 -21.53 -4.18
CA PHE A 96 4.68 -20.89 -3.96
C PHE A 96 4.45 -19.46 -3.51
N GLY A 97 5.06 -19.07 -2.41
CA GLY A 97 4.89 -17.74 -1.82
C GLY A 97 5.47 -16.59 -2.64
N ASP A 98 6.23 -16.90 -3.70
CA ASP A 98 6.80 -15.95 -4.65
C ASP A 98 5.98 -15.83 -5.96
N ARG A 99 4.75 -16.36 -6.00
CA ARG A 99 3.85 -16.29 -7.16
C ARG A 99 2.57 -15.50 -6.82
N PRO A 100 2.68 -14.18 -6.60
CA PRO A 100 1.60 -13.37 -6.04
C PRO A 100 0.48 -13.08 -7.04
N THR A 101 0.71 -13.34 -8.33
CA THR A 101 -0.26 -13.02 -9.39
C THR A 101 -1.30 -14.13 -9.62
N LEU A 102 -1.11 -15.31 -9.02
CA LEU A 102 -2.06 -16.42 -9.10
C LEU A 102 -3.33 -16.10 -8.33
N THR A 103 -4.50 -16.28 -8.97
CA THR A 103 -5.79 -15.93 -8.37
C THR A 103 -6.46 -17.13 -7.68
N GLY A 104 -7.25 -16.83 -6.66
CA GLY A 104 -8.05 -17.86 -5.97
C GLY A 104 -9.17 -18.44 -6.86
N GLU A 105 -9.67 -17.67 -7.81
CA GLU A 105 -10.67 -18.10 -8.80
C GLU A 105 -10.10 -19.19 -9.71
N THR A 106 -8.89 -18.98 -10.25
CA THR A 106 -8.17 -19.96 -11.06
C THR A 106 -7.90 -21.24 -10.25
N LEU A 107 -7.46 -21.10 -9.00
CA LEU A 107 -7.23 -22.24 -8.12
C LEU A 107 -8.52 -23.03 -7.83
N ARG A 108 -9.63 -22.35 -7.58
CA ARG A 108 -10.94 -22.98 -7.34
C ARG A 108 -11.44 -23.71 -8.58
N ALA A 109 -11.28 -23.12 -9.76
CA ALA A 109 -11.66 -23.76 -11.01
C ALA A 109 -10.80 -25.00 -11.31
N ALA A 110 -9.48 -24.93 -11.07
CA ALA A 110 -8.58 -26.08 -11.19
C ALA A 110 -8.95 -27.21 -10.21
N LEU A 111 -9.30 -26.88 -8.96
CA LEU A 111 -9.78 -27.85 -7.97
C LEU A 111 -11.04 -28.57 -8.44
N THR A 112 -11.98 -27.83 -9.01
CA THR A 112 -13.22 -28.40 -9.58
C THR A 112 -12.92 -29.40 -10.70
N VAL A 113 -11.95 -29.10 -11.56
CA VAL A 113 -11.53 -30.02 -12.64
C VAL A 113 -10.83 -31.24 -12.05
N HIS A 114 -9.93 -31.05 -11.08
CA HIS A 114 -9.20 -32.10 -10.37
C HIS A 114 -10.18 -33.12 -9.75
N GLU A 115 -11.20 -32.65 -9.04
CA GLU A 115 -12.21 -33.51 -8.40
C GLU A 115 -13.11 -34.20 -9.43
N LYS A 116 -13.61 -33.46 -10.44
CA LYS A 116 -14.50 -33.99 -11.46
C LYS A 116 -13.86 -35.11 -12.29
N LYS A 117 -12.58 -34.94 -12.62
CA LYS A 117 -11.81 -35.94 -13.39
C LYS A 117 -11.16 -37.01 -12.52
N GLN A 118 -11.29 -36.90 -11.19
CA GLN A 118 -10.65 -37.81 -10.21
C GLN A 118 -9.12 -37.94 -10.43
N CYS A 119 -8.47 -36.78 -10.72
CA CYS A 119 -7.04 -36.75 -10.95
C CYS A 119 -6.25 -36.99 -9.65
N VAL A 120 -5.11 -37.68 -9.74
CA VAL A 120 -4.15 -37.75 -8.63
C VAL A 120 -3.18 -36.61 -8.59
N ALA A 121 -3.03 -35.89 -9.74
CA ALA A 121 -2.29 -34.66 -9.84
C ALA A 121 -2.96 -33.67 -10.84
N THR A 122 -2.90 -32.39 -10.55
CA THR A 122 -3.24 -31.33 -11.52
C THR A 122 -2.18 -30.26 -11.46
N VAL A 123 -1.60 -29.94 -12.62
CA VAL A 123 -0.60 -28.90 -12.79
C VAL A 123 -1.30 -27.63 -13.25
N ILE A 124 -1.18 -26.55 -12.49
CA ILE A 124 -1.74 -25.25 -12.86
C ILE A 124 -0.62 -24.45 -13.50
N CYS A 125 -0.76 -24.13 -14.80
CA CYS A 125 0.31 -23.57 -15.60
C CYS A 125 -0.15 -22.40 -16.47
N ALA A 126 0.64 -21.35 -16.56
CA ALA A 126 0.38 -20.15 -17.36
C ALA A 126 0.67 -20.33 -18.87
N ALA A 127 0.69 -21.52 -19.39
CA ALA A 127 0.97 -21.78 -20.80
C ALA A 127 0.11 -22.88 -21.40
N LYS A 128 -0.33 -22.66 -22.62
CA LYS A 128 -0.94 -23.55 -23.64
C LYS A 128 -1.89 -24.68 -23.19
N THR A 129 -3.04 -24.70 -23.82
CA THR A 129 -4.01 -25.81 -23.81
C THR A 129 -3.49 -27.01 -24.60
N GLY A 130 -3.51 -28.20 -24.01
CA GLY A 130 -3.17 -29.47 -24.67
C GLY A 130 -2.74 -30.54 -23.66
N GLY A 131 -2.92 -31.82 -23.92
CA GLY A 131 -2.52 -32.90 -23.03
C GLY A 131 -1.00 -33.08 -22.88
N PHE A 132 -0.53 -33.89 -21.93
CA PHE A 132 0.90 -34.11 -21.66
C PHE A 132 1.63 -34.80 -22.83
N THR A 133 2.49 -34.04 -23.54
CA THR A 133 3.49 -34.53 -24.48
C THR A 133 4.89 -34.44 -23.86
N GLU A 134 5.95 -35.02 -24.49
CA GLU A 134 7.32 -34.93 -23.96
C GLU A 134 7.82 -33.49 -23.73
N THR A 135 7.33 -32.51 -24.52
CA THR A 135 7.56 -31.08 -24.36
C THR A 135 6.90 -30.49 -23.09
N GLU A 136 5.96 -31.19 -22.49
CA GLU A 136 5.13 -30.70 -21.36
C GLU A 136 5.73 -31.01 -20.00
N MET A 137 6.82 -31.74 -19.95
CA MET A 137 7.69 -31.84 -18.77
C MET A 137 8.39 -30.51 -18.45
N GLU A 138 8.73 -29.70 -19.49
CA GLU A 138 9.18 -28.31 -19.31
C GLU A 138 8.08 -27.42 -18.74
N VAL A 139 6.83 -27.68 -19.13
CA VAL A 139 5.64 -26.98 -18.63
C VAL A 139 5.42 -27.26 -17.14
N ALA A 140 5.61 -28.51 -16.69
CA ALA A 140 5.47 -28.85 -15.28
C ALA A 140 6.55 -28.18 -14.40
N SER A 141 7.74 -27.91 -14.92
CA SER A 141 8.79 -27.19 -14.19
C SER A 141 8.47 -25.70 -13.98
N CYS A 142 7.60 -25.12 -14.83
CA CYS A 142 7.17 -23.71 -14.78
C CYS A 142 5.76 -23.54 -14.16
N ALA A 143 5.21 -24.57 -13.50
CA ALA A 143 3.87 -24.52 -12.93
C ALA A 143 3.71 -23.41 -11.89
N ALA A 144 2.56 -22.72 -11.93
CA ALA A 144 2.20 -21.73 -10.94
C ALA A 144 1.79 -22.37 -9.60
N ALA A 145 1.15 -23.53 -9.65
CA ALA A 145 0.73 -24.31 -8.49
C ALA A 145 0.47 -25.78 -8.87
N TYR A 146 0.28 -26.63 -7.86
CA TYR A 146 -0.08 -28.03 -8.05
C TYR A 146 -1.22 -28.42 -7.12
N LEU A 147 -2.06 -29.33 -7.57
CA LEU A 147 -2.98 -30.12 -6.76
C LEU A 147 -2.50 -31.57 -6.78
N PHE A 148 -2.44 -32.20 -5.62
CA PHE A 148 -2.09 -33.61 -5.51
C PHE A 148 -3.05 -34.35 -4.57
N ASP A 149 -3.34 -35.63 -4.87
CA ASP A 149 -3.83 -36.55 -3.85
C ASP A 149 -2.73 -36.81 -2.81
N ILE A 150 -3.08 -36.66 -1.52
CA ILE A 150 -2.12 -36.80 -0.41
C ILE A 150 -1.58 -38.24 -0.34
N GLY A 151 -2.41 -39.25 -0.64
CA GLY A 151 -2.00 -40.66 -0.71
C GLY A 151 -0.95 -40.88 -1.81
N ALA A 152 -1.16 -40.29 -2.98
CA ALA A 152 -0.21 -40.34 -4.09
C ALA A 152 1.14 -39.68 -3.71
N LEU A 153 1.13 -38.48 -3.11
CA LEU A 153 2.36 -37.84 -2.63
C LEU A 153 3.11 -38.71 -1.61
N ARG A 154 2.39 -39.36 -0.69
CA ARG A 154 3.01 -40.29 0.29
C ARG A 154 3.62 -41.52 -0.37
N ARG A 155 3.03 -42.05 -1.45
CA ARG A 155 3.61 -43.16 -2.25
C ARG A 155 4.90 -42.68 -2.92
N ILE A 156 4.85 -41.58 -3.66
CA ILE A 156 6.02 -41.01 -4.35
C ILE A 156 7.16 -40.73 -3.38
N CYS A 157 6.89 -40.15 -2.20
CA CYS A 157 7.93 -39.84 -1.22
C CYS A 157 8.61 -41.12 -0.69
N ARG A 158 7.90 -42.24 -0.56
CA ARG A 158 8.48 -43.54 -0.19
C ARG A 158 9.34 -44.13 -1.31
N ASP A 159 8.89 -43.98 -2.56
CA ASP A 159 9.56 -44.55 -3.72
C ASP A 159 10.78 -43.68 -4.11
N ALA A 160 10.67 -42.36 -3.96
CA ALA A 160 11.73 -41.40 -4.25
C ALA A 160 12.93 -41.43 -3.27
N ALA A 161 12.76 -42.10 -2.11
CA ALA A 161 13.91 -42.39 -1.23
C ALA A 161 15.02 -43.18 -1.96
N GLN A 162 14.75 -43.68 -3.16
CA GLN A 162 15.68 -44.41 -4.03
C GLN A 162 16.13 -43.64 -5.29
N SER A 163 15.62 -42.42 -5.57
CA SER A 163 15.89 -41.71 -6.84
C SER A 163 16.43 -40.29 -6.62
N ALA A 164 17.54 -40.00 -7.32
CA ALA A 164 18.33 -38.79 -7.19
C ALA A 164 17.63 -37.49 -7.63
N LYS A 165 18.06 -36.39 -7.02
CA LYS A 165 18.05 -34.96 -7.38
C LYS A 165 17.44 -34.59 -8.75
N ALA A 166 16.11 -34.39 -8.80
CA ALA A 166 15.46 -33.71 -9.90
C ALA A 166 15.53 -32.18 -9.69
N GLU A 167 15.77 -31.40 -10.75
CA GLU A 167 15.74 -29.93 -10.71
C GLU A 167 14.39 -29.37 -10.24
N CYS A 168 13.29 -30.07 -10.55
CA CYS A 168 11.95 -29.75 -10.05
C CYS A 168 11.27 -31.02 -9.48
N PRO A 169 11.22 -31.19 -8.16
CA PRO A 169 10.69 -32.40 -7.54
C PRO A 169 9.20 -32.62 -7.82
N PHE A 170 8.42 -31.54 -7.99
CA PHE A 170 6.99 -31.63 -8.29
C PHE A 170 6.71 -32.08 -9.72
N ALA A 171 7.52 -31.59 -10.70
CA ALA A 171 7.43 -32.05 -12.08
C ALA A 171 7.80 -33.54 -12.18
N ALA A 172 8.88 -33.95 -11.50
CA ALA A 172 9.26 -35.36 -11.44
C ALA A 172 8.20 -36.24 -10.79
N ALA A 173 7.50 -35.71 -9.76
CA ALA A 173 6.36 -36.42 -9.15
C ALA A 173 5.21 -36.64 -10.14
N VAL A 174 4.84 -35.61 -10.90
CA VAL A 174 3.80 -35.73 -11.94
C VAL A 174 4.21 -36.73 -13.01
N GLN A 175 5.47 -36.73 -13.45
CA GLN A 175 6.01 -37.67 -14.43
C GLN A 175 5.93 -39.11 -13.92
N HIS A 176 6.32 -39.32 -12.66
CA HIS A 176 6.24 -40.66 -12.04
C HIS A 176 4.79 -41.19 -11.99
N LEU A 177 3.83 -40.34 -11.65
CA LEU A 177 2.40 -40.72 -11.66
C LEU A 177 1.93 -41.08 -13.05
N LEU A 178 2.27 -40.32 -14.08
CA LEU A 178 1.93 -40.59 -15.48
C LEU A 178 2.54 -41.90 -15.98
N GLN A 179 3.81 -42.16 -15.65
CA GLN A 179 4.50 -43.43 -16.01
C GLN A 179 3.83 -44.65 -15.37
N ASN A 180 3.21 -44.46 -14.22
CA ASN A 180 2.44 -45.51 -13.54
C ASN A 180 0.99 -45.62 -14.03
N GLY A 181 0.60 -44.87 -15.08
CA GLY A 181 -0.76 -44.89 -15.64
C GLY A 181 -1.80 -44.17 -14.76
N GLU A 182 -1.37 -43.33 -13.80
CA GLU A 182 -2.27 -42.59 -12.95
C GLU A 182 -2.74 -41.29 -13.65
N ALA A 183 -3.97 -40.85 -13.36
CA ALA A 183 -4.59 -39.72 -14.02
C ALA A 183 -3.99 -38.40 -13.54
N ALA A 184 -3.38 -37.65 -14.45
CA ALA A 184 -2.93 -36.28 -14.20
C ALA A 184 -3.45 -35.33 -15.28
N GLU A 185 -3.65 -34.07 -14.93
CA GLU A 185 -4.24 -33.03 -15.80
C GLU A 185 -3.41 -31.74 -15.78
N ILE A 186 -3.42 -30.98 -16.89
CA ILE A 186 -2.94 -29.61 -16.92
C ILE A 186 -4.14 -28.66 -16.91
N TYR A 187 -4.18 -27.76 -15.93
CA TYR A 187 -5.15 -26.68 -15.89
C TYR A 187 -4.51 -25.38 -16.40
N PRO A 188 -4.99 -24.77 -17.50
CA PRO A 188 -4.44 -23.55 -18.04
C PRO A 188 -4.83 -22.37 -17.16
N ALA A 189 -3.83 -21.64 -16.64
CA ALA A 189 -3.99 -20.35 -16.00
C ALA A 189 -3.72 -19.23 -17.01
N ASP A 190 -4.12 -18.00 -16.69
CA ASP A 190 -3.77 -16.83 -17.47
C ASP A 190 -2.23 -16.63 -17.47
N GLN A 191 -1.68 -16.07 -18.57
CA GLN A 191 -0.24 -15.84 -18.70
C GLN A 191 0.34 -14.97 -17.59
N GLU A 192 -0.46 -14.03 -17.08
CA GLU A 192 -0.06 -13.14 -15.99
C GLU A 192 -0.04 -13.84 -14.62
N GLU A 193 -0.70 -14.98 -14.47
CA GLU A 193 -0.78 -15.72 -13.20
C GLU A 193 0.44 -16.60 -12.92
N GLY A 194 1.32 -16.80 -13.90
CA GLY A 194 2.50 -17.68 -13.80
C GLY A 194 3.78 -17.00 -13.31
N ILE A 195 3.77 -15.74 -12.92
CA ILE A 195 5.00 -15.01 -12.61
C ILE A 195 5.60 -15.45 -11.27
N ALA A 196 6.78 -16.05 -11.33
CA ALA A 196 7.62 -16.32 -10.17
C ALA A 196 8.58 -15.16 -9.92
N VAL A 197 8.52 -14.55 -8.74
CA VAL A 197 9.39 -13.42 -8.37
C VAL A 197 10.76 -13.95 -7.92
N THR A 198 11.63 -14.21 -8.87
CA THR A 198 13.01 -14.67 -8.62
C THR A 198 14.05 -13.56 -8.69
N ASP A 199 13.70 -12.45 -9.36
CA ASP A 199 14.55 -11.27 -9.49
C ASP A 199 13.75 -9.96 -9.46
N ARG A 200 14.45 -8.82 -9.56
CA ARG A 200 13.83 -7.48 -9.49
C ARG A 200 13.01 -7.13 -10.73
N ILE A 201 13.30 -7.72 -11.88
CA ILE A 201 12.55 -7.47 -13.13
C ILE A 201 11.20 -8.19 -13.04
N LEU A 202 11.20 -9.45 -12.60
CA LEU A 202 10.00 -10.24 -12.39
C LEU A 202 9.17 -9.66 -11.23
N PHE A 203 9.81 -9.14 -10.18
CA PHE A 203 9.11 -8.37 -9.13
C PHE A 203 8.37 -7.16 -9.71
N ALA A 204 9.03 -6.34 -10.54
CA ALA A 204 8.40 -5.17 -11.14
C ALA A 204 7.22 -5.54 -12.06
N LYS A 205 7.31 -6.67 -12.78
CA LYS A 205 6.21 -7.19 -13.61
C LYS A 205 5.02 -7.62 -12.75
N ALA A 206 5.29 -8.38 -11.69
CA ALA A 206 4.23 -8.82 -10.76
C ALA A 206 3.55 -7.62 -10.07
N ASP A 207 4.33 -6.64 -9.60
CA ASP A 207 3.83 -5.41 -8.99
C ASP A 207 2.92 -4.63 -9.96
N ALA A 208 3.31 -4.48 -11.23
CA ALA A 208 2.50 -3.80 -12.24
C ALA A 208 1.15 -4.50 -12.48
N ILE A 209 1.13 -5.83 -12.54
CA ILE A 209 -0.10 -6.62 -12.70
C ILE A 209 -1.02 -6.44 -11.48
N LEU A 210 -0.47 -6.56 -10.28
CA LEU A 210 -1.24 -6.43 -9.05
C LEU A 210 -1.77 -5.00 -8.86
N ASN A 211 -0.96 -3.99 -9.15
CA ASN A 211 -1.41 -2.60 -9.17
C ASN A 211 -2.59 -2.39 -10.14
N ARG A 212 -2.46 -2.88 -11.38
CA ARG A 212 -3.54 -2.77 -12.37
C ARG A 212 -4.82 -3.45 -11.88
N ARG A 213 -4.73 -4.64 -11.28
CA ARG A 213 -5.88 -5.34 -10.69
C ARG A 213 -6.53 -4.52 -9.58
N THR A 214 -5.73 -3.93 -8.68
CA THR A 214 -6.21 -3.06 -7.61
C THR A 214 -6.92 -1.83 -8.15
N VAL A 215 -6.32 -1.13 -9.11
CA VAL A 215 -6.93 0.05 -9.74
C VAL A 215 -8.24 -0.32 -10.45
N HIS A 216 -8.29 -1.43 -11.19
CA HIS A 216 -9.52 -1.91 -11.82
C HIS A 216 -10.61 -2.26 -10.79
N GLU A 217 -10.22 -2.77 -9.61
CA GLU A 217 -11.20 -3.04 -8.54
C GLU A 217 -11.78 -1.74 -7.98
N LEU A 218 -10.98 -0.69 -7.78
CA LEU A 218 -11.49 0.64 -7.42
C LEU A 218 -12.50 1.15 -8.47
N MET A 219 -12.21 0.98 -9.76
CA MET A 219 -13.13 1.35 -10.85
C MET A 219 -14.43 0.55 -10.81
N ARG A 220 -14.37 -0.77 -10.54
CA ARG A 220 -15.58 -1.59 -10.41
C ARG A 220 -16.46 -1.16 -9.24
N ARG A 221 -15.85 -0.59 -8.19
CA ARG A 221 -16.54 -0.04 -7.01
C ARG A 221 -17.08 1.38 -7.21
N GLY A 222 -16.89 1.96 -8.40
CA GLY A 222 -17.47 3.24 -8.78
C GLY A 222 -16.50 4.42 -8.86
N ALA A 223 -15.20 4.22 -8.64
CA ALA A 223 -14.21 5.26 -8.86
C ALA A 223 -13.99 5.51 -10.37
N ILE A 224 -13.78 6.77 -10.74
CA ILE A 224 -13.43 7.18 -12.11
C ILE A 224 -11.92 7.43 -12.16
N VAL A 225 -11.17 6.53 -12.80
CA VAL A 225 -9.71 6.65 -12.89
C VAL A 225 -9.31 7.06 -14.30
N LEU A 226 -8.72 8.25 -14.41
CA LEU A 226 -8.21 8.75 -15.69
C LEU A 226 -6.78 8.25 -15.90
N ASN A 227 -6.55 7.54 -17.02
CA ASN A 227 -5.29 6.88 -17.34
C ASN A 227 -4.83 5.92 -16.21
N PRO A 228 -5.50 4.75 -16.05
CA PRO A 228 -5.26 3.80 -14.96
C PRO A 228 -3.79 3.35 -14.82
N ASP A 229 -3.07 3.24 -15.94
CA ASP A 229 -1.67 2.79 -15.94
C ASP A 229 -0.70 3.76 -15.25
N SER A 230 -1.11 5.03 -15.07
CA SER A 230 -0.32 6.06 -14.38
C SER A 230 -0.67 6.20 -12.90
N VAL A 231 -1.65 5.44 -12.40
CA VAL A 231 -2.10 5.49 -11.01
C VAL A 231 -1.55 4.30 -10.24
N ARG A 232 -1.03 4.55 -9.05
CA ARG A 232 -0.65 3.48 -8.12
C ARG A 232 -1.61 3.44 -6.95
N ALA A 233 -2.09 2.25 -6.63
CA ALA A 233 -2.98 2.03 -5.50
C ALA A 233 -2.51 0.83 -4.67
N ALA A 234 -2.36 1.03 -3.37
CA ALA A 234 -2.16 -0.04 -2.41
C ALA A 234 -3.41 -0.94 -2.35
N TYR A 235 -3.20 -2.22 -2.07
CA TYR A 235 -4.30 -3.19 -1.91
C TYR A 235 -5.35 -2.77 -0.86
N GLY A 236 -4.90 -2.10 0.22
CA GLY A 236 -5.77 -1.60 1.29
C GLY A 236 -6.47 -0.26 0.98
N ALA A 237 -6.19 0.38 -0.16
CA ALA A 237 -6.80 1.66 -0.49
C ALA A 237 -8.30 1.49 -0.86
N THR A 238 -9.13 2.42 -0.40
CA THR A 238 -10.55 2.48 -0.74
C THR A 238 -10.92 3.85 -1.29
N VAL A 239 -11.81 3.87 -2.29
CA VAL A 239 -12.26 5.09 -2.96
C VAL A 239 -13.77 5.03 -3.15
N GLY A 240 -14.47 6.07 -2.72
CA GLY A 240 -15.92 6.20 -2.83
C GLY A 240 -16.39 6.43 -4.27
N MET A 241 -17.69 6.25 -4.46
CA MET A 241 -18.38 6.38 -5.75
C MET A 241 -18.20 7.79 -6.33
N ASP A 242 -18.12 7.87 -7.66
CA ASP A 242 -17.99 9.11 -8.43
C ASP A 242 -16.74 9.96 -8.10
N THR A 243 -15.82 9.44 -7.31
CA THR A 243 -14.51 10.08 -7.08
C THR A 243 -13.63 9.94 -8.32
N VAL A 244 -13.10 11.08 -8.78
CA VAL A 244 -12.22 11.15 -9.95
C VAL A 244 -10.76 11.14 -9.52
N ILE A 245 -9.98 10.19 -10.03
CA ILE A 245 -8.54 10.08 -9.80
C ILE A 245 -7.79 10.42 -11.08
N TYR A 246 -6.94 11.45 -11.00
CA TYR A 246 -6.11 11.93 -12.10
C TYR A 246 -4.77 11.21 -12.20
N PRO A 247 -4.10 11.30 -13.38
CA PRO A 247 -2.79 10.68 -13.62
C PRO A 247 -1.72 11.06 -12.59
N GLY A 248 -0.80 10.12 -12.31
CA GLY A 248 0.30 10.32 -11.39
C GLY A 248 -0.08 10.28 -9.92
N THR A 249 -1.33 9.94 -9.60
CA THR A 249 -1.78 9.77 -8.22
C THR A 249 -1.24 8.48 -7.62
N ILE A 250 -0.79 8.56 -6.35
CA ILE A 250 -0.25 7.43 -5.57
C ILE A 250 -1.04 7.32 -4.27
N LEU A 251 -1.73 6.20 -4.09
CA LEU A 251 -2.47 5.83 -2.89
C LEU A 251 -1.72 4.71 -2.17
N GLU A 252 -1.19 4.98 -0.97
CA GLU A 252 -0.38 4.04 -0.18
C GLU A 252 -1.06 3.68 1.14
N GLY A 253 -0.78 2.50 1.65
CA GLY A 253 -1.28 1.99 2.93
C GLY A 253 -2.80 1.90 2.98
N GLU A 254 -3.37 2.22 4.14
CA GLU A 254 -4.81 2.22 4.42
C GLU A 254 -5.44 3.58 4.09
N THR A 255 -5.24 4.06 2.85
CA THR A 255 -5.84 5.32 2.40
C THR A 255 -7.32 5.13 2.08
N GLU A 256 -8.17 5.96 2.69
CA GLU A 256 -9.62 5.97 2.51
C GLU A 256 -10.05 7.32 1.90
N ILE A 257 -10.73 7.31 0.77
CA ILE A 257 -11.23 8.50 0.09
C ILE A 257 -12.75 8.38 -0.03
N GLY A 258 -13.46 9.42 0.34
CA GLY A 258 -14.92 9.51 0.27
C GLY A 258 -15.47 9.58 -1.15
N GLU A 259 -16.74 9.93 -1.26
CA GLU A 259 -17.48 10.01 -2.52
C GLU A 259 -17.33 11.38 -3.18
N ALA A 260 -17.47 11.43 -4.51
CA ALA A 260 -17.47 12.65 -5.32
C ALA A 260 -16.24 13.55 -5.09
N CYS A 261 -15.10 12.97 -4.75
CA CYS A 261 -13.83 13.69 -4.58
C CYS A 261 -13.10 13.89 -5.91
N VAL A 262 -12.14 14.80 -5.94
CA VAL A 262 -11.23 15.04 -7.07
C VAL A 262 -9.79 14.92 -6.56
N ILE A 263 -9.08 13.88 -6.98
CA ILE A 263 -7.74 13.56 -6.47
C ILE A 263 -6.71 13.57 -7.61
N GLY A 264 -5.71 14.40 -7.48
CA GLY A 264 -4.64 14.53 -8.46
C GLY A 264 -4.71 15.82 -9.27
N PRO A 265 -3.87 15.97 -10.33
CA PRO A 265 -2.81 15.03 -10.71
C PRO A 265 -1.62 15.05 -9.73
N ASN A 266 -0.70 14.07 -9.87
CA ASN A 266 0.56 14.00 -9.12
C ASN A 266 0.39 14.18 -7.60
N THR A 267 -0.63 13.54 -7.04
CA THR A 267 -0.98 13.61 -5.61
C THR A 267 -0.56 12.32 -4.92
N ARG A 268 0.09 12.44 -3.76
CA ARG A 268 0.48 11.30 -2.94
C ARG A 268 -0.29 11.30 -1.62
N LEU A 269 -1.06 10.25 -1.41
CA LEU A 269 -1.81 10.02 -0.17
C LEU A 269 -1.30 8.74 0.48
N LYS A 270 -0.93 8.80 1.76
CA LYS A 270 -0.49 7.62 2.53
C LYS A 270 -1.20 7.59 3.88
N ASN A 271 -1.91 6.49 4.16
CA ASN A 271 -2.72 6.33 5.37
C ASN A 271 -3.59 7.58 5.64
N ALA A 272 -4.13 8.16 4.57
CA ALA A 272 -4.92 9.39 4.61
C ALA A 272 -6.41 9.06 4.63
N LYS A 273 -7.18 9.76 5.45
CA LYS A 273 -8.64 9.70 5.43
C LYS A 273 -9.20 10.99 4.89
N VAL A 274 -9.90 10.93 3.76
CA VAL A 274 -10.41 12.08 3.02
C VAL A 274 -11.93 12.00 2.96
N GLY A 275 -12.60 13.03 3.44
CA GLY A 275 -14.06 13.15 3.41
C GLY A 275 -14.60 13.47 2.02
N ASP A 276 -15.93 13.35 1.87
CA ASP A 276 -16.63 13.50 0.60
C ASP A 276 -16.45 14.88 -0.04
N ARG A 277 -16.56 14.96 -1.36
CA ARG A 277 -16.51 16.19 -2.16
C ARG A 277 -15.26 17.05 -1.93
N THR A 278 -14.18 16.41 -1.50
CA THR A 278 -12.89 17.05 -1.24
C THR A 278 -12.01 17.01 -2.47
N GLU A 279 -11.34 18.12 -2.76
CA GLU A 279 -10.38 18.24 -3.85
C GLU A 279 -8.95 18.28 -3.31
N ILE A 280 -8.06 17.41 -3.81
CA ILE A 280 -6.63 17.42 -3.46
C ILE A 280 -5.81 17.40 -4.75
N GLN A 281 -5.08 18.49 -4.99
CA GLN A 281 -4.33 18.68 -6.22
C GLN A 281 -2.82 18.80 -5.96
N SER A 282 -2.00 18.03 -6.69
CA SER A 282 -0.52 18.10 -6.72
C SER A 282 0.11 18.25 -5.33
N SER A 283 -0.38 17.48 -4.38
CA SER A 283 -0.07 17.64 -2.95
C SER A 283 0.32 16.32 -2.30
N VAL A 284 0.91 16.40 -1.11
CA VAL A 284 1.31 15.24 -0.31
C VAL A 284 0.55 15.25 1.01
N VAL A 285 -0.14 14.14 1.33
CA VAL A 285 -0.88 13.95 2.58
C VAL A 285 -0.44 12.64 3.22
N LEU A 286 0.12 12.70 4.42
CA LEU A 286 0.66 11.54 5.14
C LEU A 286 0.01 11.40 6.52
N ASP A 287 -0.48 10.21 6.84
CA ASP A 287 -0.98 9.81 8.17
C ASP A 287 -1.88 10.89 8.81
N SER A 288 -2.87 11.38 8.05
CA SER A 288 -3.67 12.57 8.38
C SER A 288 -5.14 12.42 7.97
N LYS A 289 -5.99 13.30 8.50
CA LYS A 289 -7.42 13.32 8.17
C LYS A 289 -7.80 14.67 7.56
N ILE A 290 -8.61 14.64 6.52
CA ILE A 290 -9.17 15.82 5.84
C ILE A 290 -10.68 15.64 5.77
N GLY A 291 -11.42 16.62 6.27
CA GLY A 291 -12.89 16.63 6.26
C GLY A 291 -13.47 16.83 4.86
N ALA A 292 -14.79 16.75 4.78
CA ALA A 292 -15.55 16.92 3.55
C ALA A 292 -15.53 18.38 3.03
N ASP A 293 -15.85 18.57 1.75
CA ASP A 293 -15.98 19.88 1.12
C ASP A 293 -14.73 20.78 1.25
N THR A 294 -13.55 20.15 1.33
CA THR A 294 -12.26 20.81 1.59
C THR A 294 -11.41 20.82 0.32
N SER A 295 -10.69 21.91 0.07
CA SER A 295 -9.72 21.97 -1.02
C SER A 295 -8.29 22.03 -0.48
N VAL A 296 -7.39 21.21 -1.05
CA VAL A 296 -5.97 21.11 -0.67
C VAL A 296 -5.08 21.22 -1.91
N GLY A 297 -4.15 22.17 -1.87
CA GLY A 297 -3.18 22.38 -2.92
C GLY A 297 -3.48 23.56 -3.86
N PRO A 298 -2.71 23.65 -4.95
CA PRO A 298 -1.61 22.75 -5.29
C PRO A 298 -0.38 22.93 -4.38
N PHE A 299 0.50 21.92 -4.35
CA PHE A 299 1.78 21.96 -3.66
C PHE A 299 1.68 22.13 -2.13
N ALA A 300 0.62 21.61 -1.52
CA ALA A 300 0.49 21.56 -0.08
C ALA A 300 1.14 20.28 0.48
N TYR A 301 1.68 20.38 1.71
CA TYR A 301 2.22 19.25 2.44
C TYR A 301 1.51 19.09 3.78
N ILE A 302 0.65 18.08 3.88
CA ILE A 302 -0.03 17.72 5.12
C ILE A 302 0.74 16.57 5.77
N ARG A 303 1.40 16.88 6.89
CA ARG A 303 2.30 15.96 7.60
C ARG A 303 1.55 15.15 8.65
N PRO A 304 2.16 14.03 9.12
CA PRO A 304 1.56 13.13 10.09
C PRO A 304 0.99 13.83 11.33
N GLY A 305 -0.14 13.30 11.82
CA GLY A 305 -0.82 13.81 13.00
C GLY A 305 -1.68 15.05 12.77
N SER A 306 -1.92 15.42 11.50
CA SER A 306 -2.77 16.56 11.18
C SER A 306 -4.24 16.15 10.98
N VAL A 307 -5.15 16.96 11.52
CA VAL A 307 -6.59 16.78 11.37
C VAL A 307 -7.17 18.11 10.84
N ILE A 308 -7.67 18.09 9.61
CA ILE A 308 -8.27 19.24 8.94
C ILE A 308 -9.78 19.01 8.88
N GLY A 309 -10.58 19.91 9.40
CA GLY A 309 -12.04 19.86 9.39
C GLY A 309 -12.62 20.01 8.00
N SER A 310 -13.94 20.22 7.94
CA SER A 310 -14.68 20.35 6.68
C SER A 310 -14.79 21.79 6.20
N GLY A 311 -15.00 21.99 4.89
CA GLY A 311 -15.18 23.30 4.27
C GLY A 311 -13.93 24.17 4.30
N ASN A 312 -12.77 23.59 4.46
CA ASN A 312 -11.49 24.31 4.56
C ASN A 312 -10.87 24.59 3.18
N LYS A 313 -10.02 25.61 3.15
CA LYS A 313 -9.13 25.87 2.02
C LYS A 313 -7.67 25.87 2.50
N VAL A 314 -6.91 24.84 2.10
CA VAL A 314 -5.46 24.76 2.30
C VAL A 314 -4.81 24.93 0.94
N GLY A 315 -4.26 26.12 0.66
CA GLY A 315 -3.83 26.47 -0.69
C GLY A 315 -2.37 26.16 -0.99
N ASP A 316 -1.82 26.92 -1.89
CA ASP A 316 -0.50 26.70 -2.48
C ASP A 316 0.65 26.94 -1.48
N PHE A 317 1.61 26.01 -1.49
CA PHE A 317 2.81 26.04 -0.66
C PHE A 317 2.52 26.15 0.84
N VAL A 318 1.43 25.52 1.29
CA VAL A 318 1.07 25.42 2.71
C VAL A 318 1.59 24.12 3.29
N GLU A 319 2.23 24.22 4.45
CA GLU A 319 2.63 23.05 5.24
C GLU A 319 1.84 23.03 6.57
N VAL A 320 1.16 21.91 6.83
CA VAL A 320 0.46 21.65 8.10
C VAL A 320 1.11 20.44 8.77
N LYS A 321 1.47 20.56 10.05
CA LYS A 321 2.14 19.49 10.80
C LYS A 321 1.60 19.37 12.20
N ASN A 322 1.13 18.17 12.58
CA ASN A 322 0.68 17.87 13.94
C ASN A 322 -0.26 18.96 14.49
N ALA A 323 -1.23 19.37 13.65
CA ALA A 323 -2.17 20.45 13.96
C ALA A 323 -3.61 20.00 13.75
N THR A 324 -4.50 20.54 14.58
CA THR A 324 -5.95 20.39 14.41
C THR A 324 -6.49 21.71 13.86
N ILE A 325 -7.20 21.65 12.74
CA ILE A 325 -7.80 22.81 12.06
C ILE A 325 -9.33 22.64 12.07
N GLY A 326 -10.04 23.58 12.65
CA GLY A 326 -11.51 23.60 12.66
C GLY A 326 -12.13 23.82 11.29
N ASN A 327 -13.45 23.80 11.22
CA ASN A 327 -14.18 23.91 9.96
C ASN A 327 -14.15 25.32 9.36
N GLY A 328 -14.23 25.44 8.04
CA GLY A 328 -14.37 26.72 7.34
C GLY A 328 -13.13 27.62 7.40
N THR A 329 -11.99 27.12 7.87
CA THR A 329 -10.74 27.85 8.00
C THR A 329 -10.02 27.94 6.66
N LYS A 330 -9.38 29.11 6.40
CA LYS A 330 -8.66 29.40 5.16
C LYS A 330 -7.18 29.63 5.43
N ILE A 331 -6.33 28.79 4.85
CA ILE A 331 -4.87 28.85 4.89
C ILE A 331 -4.41 28.85 3.43
N ALA A 332 -4.57 29.99 2.76
CA ALA A 332 -4.58 30.02 1.30
C ALA A 332 -3.20 30.02 0.64
N HIS A 333 -2.14 30.56 1.26
CA HIS A 333 -0.87 30.79 0.59
C HIS A 333 0.33 30.78 1.53
N LEU A 334 1.43 30.09 1.15
CA LEU A 334 2.79 30.24 1.69
C LEU A 334 2.84 30.25 3.23
N THR A 335 2.15 29.33 3.90
CA THR A 335 1.94 29.37 5.35
C THR A 335 2.44 28.08 6.00
N TYR A 336 3.08 28.20 7.16
CA TYR A 336 3.42 27.06 8.01
C TYR A 336 2.58 27.05 9.28
N VAL A 337 1.82 25.98 9.48
CA VAL A 337 1.03 25.71 10.69
C VAL A 337 1.52 24.41 11.33
N GLY A 338 2.33 24.54 12.37
CA GLY A 338 2.92 23.40 13.08
C GLY A 338 2.60 23.41 14.56
N ASP A 339 2.27 22.22 15.12
CA ASP A 339 1.96 22.02 16.53
C ASP A 339 0.93 23.06 17.04
N ALA A 340 -0.24 23.13 16.37
CA ALA A 340 -1.26 24.16 16.62
C ALA A 340 -2.65 23.58 16.77
N ASP A 341 -3.48 24.23 17.59
CA ASP A 341 -4.93 24.05 17.65
C ASP A 341 -5.59 25.31 17.09
N VAL A 342 -6.23 25.15 15.94
CA VAL A 342 -6.88 26.23 15.20
C VAL A 342 -8.38 26.00 15.18
N GLY A 343 -9.13 26.99 15.59
CA GLY A 343 -10.58 26.98 15.62
C GLY A 343 -11.23 27.03 14.24
N GLU A 344 -12.51 27.33 14.23
CA GLU A 344 -13.30 27.45 13.02
C GLU A 344 -13.25 28.85 12.41
N ARG A 345 -13.42 28.93 11.08
CA ARG A 345 -13.55 30.19 10.31
C ARG A 345 -12.36 31.15 10.48
N VAL A 346 -11.21 30.59 10.84
CA VAL A 346 -9.97 31.38 10.92
C VAL A 346 -9.43 31.67 9.53
N ASN A 347 -8.96 32.90 9.32
CA ASN A 347 -8.31 33.27 8.07
C ASN A 347 -6.82 33.57 8.29
N PHE A 348 -5.95 32.81 7.66
CA PHE A 348 -4.52 33.05 7.64
C PHE A 348 -4.11 33.90 6.43
N GLY A 349 -3.47 35.03 6.68
CA GLY A 349 -2.80 35.82 5.66
C GLY A 349 -1.56 35.11 5.12
N CYS A 350 -1.22 35.40 3.88
CA CYS A 350 -0.05 34.85 3.19
C CYS A 350 1.24 35.05 4.00
N GLY A 351 2.10 34.05 4.04
CA GLY A 351 3.40 34.12 4.71
C GLY A 351 3.36 34.02 6.24
N THR A 352 2.23 33.60 6.82
CA THR A 352 2.15 33.37 8.27
C THR A 352 2.98 32.16 8.67
N VAL A 353 3.70 32.27 9.79
CA VAL A 353 4.52 31.21 10.36
C VAL A 353 4.18 31.01 11.83
N VAL A 354 3.79 29.80 12.19
CA VAL A 354 3.74 29.34 13.59
C VAL A 354 5.16 28.91 14.00
N VAL A 355 5.82 29.73 14.82
CA VAL A 355 7.19 29.51 15.29
C VAL A 355 7.13 28.56 16.49
N ASN A 356 7.00 27.26 16.22
CA ASN A 356 6.71 26.24 17.22
C ASN A 356 7.93 25.60 17.90
N TYR A 357 9.16 25.99 17.51
CA TYR A 357 10.39 25.40 18.05
C TYR A 357 11.34 26.47 18.61
N ASP A 358 11.76 26.29 19.86
CA ASP A 358 12.63 27.24 20.59
C ASP A 358 14.13 26.88 20.51
N GLY A 359 14.49 25.87 19.71
CA GLY A 359 15.85 25.33 19.64
C GLY A 359 16.08 24.10 20.52
N ILE A 360 15.17 23.79 21.45
CA ILE A 360 15.26 22.67 22.39
C ILE A 360 14.02 21.79 22.32
N LYS A 361 12.83 22.38 22.40
CA LYS A 361 11.53 21.69 22.39
C LYS A 361 10.51 22.43 21.56
N LYS A 362 9.41 21.71 21.25
CA LYS A 362 8.27 22.28 20.52
C LYS A 362 7.20 22.74 21.51
N HIS A 363 6.57 23.84 21.16
CA HIS A 363 5.47 24.44 21.89
C HIS A 363 4.24 24.53 20.99
N ARG A 364 3.06 24.49 21.60
CA ARG A 364 1.79 24.55 20.89
C ARG A 364 1.22 25.96 20.88
N THR A 365 0.65 26.34 19.74
CA THR A 365 -0.10 27.60 19.55
C THR A 365 -1.58 27.30 19.53
N VAL A 366 -2.38 28.18 20.15
CA VAL A 366 -3.84 28.11 20.11
C VAL A 366 -4.37 29.33 19.37
N ILE A 367 -5.21 29.10 18.36
CA ILE A 367 -5.91 30.16 17.62
C ILE A 367 -7.39 29.80 17.70
N GLU A 368 -8.15 30.61 18.41
CA GLU A 368 -9.59 30.38 18.61
C GLU A 368 -10.39 30.73 17.35
N ASP A 369 -11.72 30.58 17.42
CA ASP A 369 -12.61 30.80 16.28
C ASP A 369 -12.60 32.24 15.77
N ASP A 370 -12.98 32.43 14.51
CA ASP A 370 -13.24 33.71 13.87
C ASP A 370 -12.03 34.68 13.84
N CYS A 371 -10.82 34.18 14.09
CA CYS A 371 -9.59 34.98 14.08
C CYS A 371 -9.12 35.32 12.67
N PHE A 372 -8.48 36.50 12.54
CA PHE A 372 -7.81 36.94 11.32
C PHE A 372 -6.32 37.14 11.58
N ILE A 373 -5.49 36.28 11.01
CA ILE A 373 -4.03 36.38 11.13
C ILE A 373 -3.51 37.15 9.91
N GLY A 374 -2.94 38.34 10.14
CA GLY A 374 -2.43 39.22 9.07
C GLY A 374 -1.26 38.59 8.31
N CYS A 375 -1.06 38.99 7.05
CA CYS A 375 0.04 38.48 6.22
C CYS A 375 1.42 38.67 6.89
N ASN A 376 2.33 37.71 6.69
CA ASN A 376 3.69 37.73 7.25
C ASN A 376 3.71 37.88 8.78
N SER A 377 2.70 37.36 9.48
CA SER A 377 2.71 37.31 10.95
C SER A 377 3.53 36.11 11.41
N ASN A 378 4.36 36.31 12.44
CA ASN A 378 5.03 35.24 13.17
C ASN A 378 4.33 35.04 14.51
N LEU A 379 3.80 33.86 14.76
CA LEU A 379 3.20 33.47 16.03
C LEU A 379 4.23 32.66 16.82
N VAL A 380 4.88 33.28 17.81
CA VAL A 380 5.96 32.64 18.59
C VAL A 380 5.34 31.82 19.71
N SER A 381 5.39 30.51 19.53
CA SER A 381 4.78 29.56 20.51
C SER A 381 5.57 29.47 21.83
N PRO A 382 4.89 29.31 23.01
CA PRO A 382 3.45 29.17 23.14
C PRO A 382 2.72 30.52 23.06
N VAL A 383 1.71 30.65 22.24
CA VAL A 383 0.89 31.87 22.15
C VAL A 383 -0.57 31.50 21.93
N THR A 384 -1.47 32.29 22.46
CA THR A 384 -2.91 32.16 22.26
C THR A 384 -3.47 33.38 21.57
N VAL A 385 -4.19 33.19 20.46
CA VAL A 385 -4.98 34.23 19.80
C VAL A 385 -6.45 33.94 20.10
N ARG A 386 -7.08 34.80 20.94
CA ARG A 386 -8.45 34.59 21.40
C ARG A 386 -9.46 34.85 20.30
N LYS A 387 -10.67 34.37 20.51
CA LYS A 387 -11.78 34.45 19.56
C LYS A 387 -11.97 35.85 18.96
N GLY A 388 -12.20 35.92 17.66
CA GLY A 388 -12.46 37.17 16.94
C GLY A 388 -11.24 38.11 16.83
N ALA A 389 -10.11 37.76 17.43
CA ALA A 389 -8.93 38.62 17.44
C ALA A 389 -8.21 38.69 16.08
N TYR A 390 -7.60 39.82 15.80
CA TYR A 390 -6.86 40.11 14.59
C TYR A 390 -5.37 40.37 14.90
N THR A 391 -4.48 39.95 14.02
CA THR A 391 -3.08 40.38 14.03
C THR A 391 -2.80 41.24 12.82
N ALA A 392 -2.10 42.39 13.02
CA ALA A 392 -1.71 43.26 11.92
C ALA A 392 -0.62 42.62 11.05
N ALA A 393 -0.67 42.79 9.74
CA ALA A 393 0.33 42.28 8.83
C ALA A 393 1.76 42.66 9.24
N GLY A 394 2.73 41.72 9.13
CA GLY A 394 4.13 41.92 9.49
C GLY A 394 4.41 41.95 10.99
N SER A 395 3.48 41.45 11.83
CA SER A 395 3.63 41.42 13.29
C SER A 395 4.32 40.13 13.77
N THR A 396 5.17 40.25 14.82
CA THR A 396 5.69 39.10 15.57
C THR A 396 5.00 39.06 16.93
N ILE A 397 4.11 38.11 17.11
CA ILE A 397 3.25 37.98 18.28
C ILE A 397 3.91 37.00 19.27
N THR A 398 4.17 37.47 20.51
CA THR A 398 4.84 36.74 21.58
C THR A 398 3.97 36.55 22.81
N ASP A 399 2.89 37.34 22.93
CA ASP A 399 1.98 37.36 24.07
C ASP A 399 0.57 37.04 23.60
N GLU A 400 -0.30 36.65 24.54
CA GLU A 400 -1.72 36.41 24.27
C GLU A 400 -2.39 37.63 23.62
N VAL A 401 -3.16 37.39 22.56
CA VAL A 401 -4.02 38.39 21.94
C VAL A 401 -5.42 38.24 22.48
N PRO A 402 -5.95 39.22 23.23
CA PRO A 402 -7.30 39.16 23.81
C PRO A 402 -8.40 39.04 22.77
N GLU A 403 -9.58 38.59 23.22
CA GLU A 403 -10.80 38.49 22.38
C GLU A 403 -11.10 39.82 21.70
N ASP A 404 -11.47 39.77 20.42
CA ASP A 404 -11.83 40.95 19.59
C ASP A 404 -10.76 42.05 19.50
N ALA A 405 -9.53 41.77 19.92
CA ALA A 405 -8.44 42.74 19.87
C ALA A 405 -7.69 42.73 18.53
N LEU A 406 -7.09 43.89 18.16
CA LEU A 406 -6.10 43.99 17.11
C LEU A 406 -4.68 44.06 17.70
N ALA A 407 -3.88 43.01 17.55
CA ALA A 407 -2.47 43.03 17.94
C ALA A 407 -1.60 43.62 16.84
N ILE A 408 -0.77 44.65 17.19
CA ILE A 408 0.19 45.26 16.28
C ILE A 408 1.58 45.21 16.91
N ALA A 409 2.42 44.31 16.40
CA ALA A 409 3.78 44.06 16.91
C ALA A 409 4.82 44.24 15.78
N ARG A 410 4.89 45.46 15.27
CA ARG A 410 5.86 45.89 14.23
C ARG A 410 6.23 47.36 14.38
N ALA A 411 7.40 47.75 13.86
CA ALA A 411 7.84 49.12 13.89
C ALA A 411 6.89 50.08 13.10
N ARG A 412 6.76 51.30 13.60
CA ARG A 412 6.02 52.33 12.88
C ARG A 412 6.74 52.72 11.60
N GLN A 413 6.05 52.88 10.49
CA GLN A 413 6.62 53.26 9.22
C GLN A 413 7.25 54.65 9.29
N VAL A 414 8.45 54.79 8.76
CA VAL A 414 9.16 56.06 8.59
C VAL A 414 9.52 56.25 7.12
N ASN A 415 9.04 57.34 6.53
CA ASN A 415 9.40 57.74 5.17
C ASN A 415 10.61 58.68 5.18
N LYS A 416 11.62 58.40 4.35
CA LYS A 416 12.79 59.27 4.17
C LYS A 416 12.70 59.94 2.80
N ASP A 417 12.19 61.17 2.77
CA ASP A 417 11.96 61.90 1.52
C ASP A 417 13.25 62.16 0.75
N GLY A 418 13.20 61.94 -0.55
CA GLY A 418 14.32 62.14 -1.44
C GLY A 418 15.51 61.17 -1.27
N TRP A 419 15.38 60.13 -0.42
CA TRP A 419 16.47 59.19 -0.12
C TRP A 419 17.03 58.52 -1.37
N VAL A 420 16.19 58.08 -2.33
CA VAL A 420 16.62 57.46 -3.58
C VAL A 420 17.40 58.42 -4.45
N LYS A 421 16.93 59.67 -4.60
CA LYS A 421 17.63 60.70 -5.36
C LYS A 421 19.00 61.04 -4.78
N LYS A 422 19.12 61.11 -3.47
CA LYS A 422 20.37 61.44 -2.76
C LYS A 422 21.40 60.30 -2.86
N ASN A 423 20.96 59.04 -2.94
CA ASN A 423 21.83 57.86 -2.88
C ASN A 423 22.04 57.19 -4.24
N ARG A 424 21.30 57.57 -5.31
CA ARG A 424 21.68 57.14 -6.67
C ARG A 424 23.07 57.70 -6.98
N ARG A 425 24.06 56.83 -7.12
CA ARG A 425 25.32 57.18 -7.74
C ARG A 425 24.99 57.79 -9.10
N LYS A 426 25.48 59.00 -9.40
CA LYS A 426 25.56 59.48 -10.76
C LYS A 426 26.56 58.56 -11.45
N ASP A 427 26.07 57.60 -12.20
CA ASP A 427 26.91 56.93 -13.18
C ASP A 427 27.21 58.00 -14.23
N SER A 428 28.39 58.56 -14.13
CA SER A 428 29.00 59.51 -15.08
C SER A 428 29.66 58.69 -16.18
#